data_d809e6c75ae4c2090476e39b3a63bbd3
#
_entry.id   d809e6c75ae4c2090476e39b3a63bbd3
#
_cell.length_a   1.000
_cell.length_b   1.000
_cell.length_c   1.000
_cell.angle_alpha   90.00
_cell.angle_beta   90.00
_cell.angle_gamma   90.00
#
_symmetry.space_group_name_H-M   'P 1'
#
loop_
_entity.id
_entity.type
_entity.pdbx_description
1 polymer ?
#
loop_
_entity_poly.entity_id
_entity_poly.type
_entity_poly.pdbx_seq_one_letter_code
_entity_poly.pdbx_strand_id
1 'polypeptide(L)'
;MLTRRPLLAAPLLLPAAAHAQKRPARPAKKEVPPVGIPATTPLGPIDTMAKYALVMDYNTGAVMLDKEGSTSMPPSSMTKLMTAYIVYSHLKTGRMSLMQELPVSERAWRMQGSKMFVPLNGSVRVEDLIRGVIVQSGNDACIVLAEAIAGSEEGFVELMNGKARELGLTNSYFRNSTGWPDPAQRMTCRDIATLARRLITDFPEYYKYDAEKTYKYGGIEQQNRNPLVQKGIADGLKTGHTDEGGYGLVASASRAGRRVIVVVNGLNTMHQRAEESERLLEWSYREFENVNLFNAGDTIEQARVWLGTAPRVALVGGQDVWITMPRSWRRTAKITVMFPEPVTAPVTRGDVLGKLVLSGQGVPTTEVPLLAGADVPRLGLPGRAAAVVSRFVTGS
;
A
#
# COMPACT_ATOMS: atom_id res chain seq x y z
N MET A 1 -43.94 82.90 -56.83
CA MET A 1 -45.14 82.05 -56.85
C MET A 1 -44.86 80.73 -56.16
N LEU A 2 -45.50 80.54 -55.08
CA LEU A 2 -45.35 79.39 -54.21
C LEU A 2 -46.24 78.23 -54.64
N THR A 3 -45.73 77.02 -54.78
CA THR A 3 -46.56 75.83 -54.89
C THR A 3 -46.06 74.76 -53.83
N ARG A 4 -46.94 74.49 -52.89
CA ARG A 4 -46.84 73.49 -51.85
C ARG A 4 -47.13 72.08 -52.51
N ARG A 5 -46.33 71.06 -52.16
CA ARG A 5 -46.68 69.64 -52.37
C ARG A 5 -46.72 68.96 -51.05
N PRO A 6 -47.67 68.05 -50.77
CA PRO A 6 -47.80 67.39 -49.45
C PRO A 6 -46.87 66.19 -49.29
N LEU A 7 -46.32 65.99 -48.14
CA LEU A 7 -45.57 64.81 -47.70
C LEU A 7 -46.53 63.64 -47.45
N LEU A 8 -46.28 62.56 -48.16
CA LEU A 8 -46.82 61.22 -47.84
C LEU A 8 -46.06 60.61 -46.68
N ALA A 9 -46.73 60.30 -45.60
CA ALA A 9 -46.16 59.53 -44.49
C ALA A 9 -46.16 58.06 -44.80
N ALA A 10 -44.95 57.45 -44.79
CA ALA A 10 -44.77 56.01 -44.87
C ALA A 10 -44.78 55.41 -43.44
N PRO A 11 -45.41 54.25 -43.21
CA PRO A 11 -45.41 53.64 -41.87
C PRO A 11 -44.05 52.92 -41.61
N LEU A 12 -43.43 53.25 -40.47
CA LEU A 12 -42.26 52.57 -39.93
C LEU A 12 -42.68 51.18 -39.44
N LEU A 13 -42.26 50.14 -40.15
CA LEU A 13 -42.26 48.76 -39.65
C LEU A 13 -41.06 48.55 -38.73
N LEU A 14 -41.33 48.48 -37.41
CA LEU A 14 -40.36 48.05 -36.42
C LEU A 14 -40.18 46.51 -36.53
N PRO A 15 -38.93 45.98 -36.56
CA PRO A 15 -38.75 44.56 -36.50
C PRO A 15 -39.08 44.03 -35.11
N ALA A 16 -39.98 43.06 -35.00
CA ALA A 16 -40.26 42.31 -33.79
C ALA A 16 -39.03 41.52 -33.37
N ALA A 17 -38.41 41.90 -32.25
CA ALA A 17 -37.33 41.12 -31.63
C ALA A 17 -37.89 39.78 -31.16
N ALA A 18 -37.57 38.70 -31.90
CA ALA A 18 -37.86 37.36 -31.45
C ALA A 18 -36.98 37.02 -30.22
N HIS A 19 -37.60 37.03 -29.06
CA HIS A 19 -36.98 36.49 -27.84
C HIS A 19 -36.82 34.99 -28.03
N ALA A 20 -35.59 34.56 -28.43
CA ALA A 20 -35.19 33.14 -28.35
C ALA A 20 -35.12 32.73 -26.88
N GLN A 21 -36.20 32.14 -26.36
CA GLN A 21 -36.15 31.43 -25.08
C GLN A 21 -35.10 30.37 -25.15
N LYS A 22 -33.96 30.56 -24.45
CA LYS A 22 -32.98 29.51 -24.22
C LYS A 22 -33.69 28.31 -23.54
N ARG A 23 -33.88 27.23 -24.27
CA ARG A 23 -34.31 25.97 -23.68
C ARG A 23 -33.33 25.62 -22.56
N PRO A 24 -33.83 25.25 -21.36
CA PRO A 24 -32.94 24.78 -20.29
C PRO A 24 -32.09 23.64 -20.80
N ALA A 25 -30.78 23.74 -20.60
CA ALA A 25 -29.85 22.66 -20.96
C ALA A 25 -30.32 21.37 -20.28
N ARG A 26 -30.52 20.34 -21.08
CA ARG A 26 -30.84 18.99 -20.60
C ARG A 26 -29.73 18.60 -19.61
N PRO A 27 -30.05 18.16 -18.38
CA PRO A 27 -29.01 17.76 -17.44
C PRO A 27 -28.13 16.72 -18.14
N ALA A 28 -26.82 16.94 -18.12
CA ALA A 28 -25.86 16.01 -18.65
C ALA A 28 -26.16 14.64 -18.03
N LYS A 29 -26.44 13.63 -18.85
CA LYS A 29 -26.51 12.25 -18.39
C LYS A 29 -25.19 12.02 -17.65
N LYS A 30 -25.27 11.70 -16.35
CA LYS A 30 -24.11 11.14 -15.64
C LYS A 30 -23.68 9.94 -16.48
N GLU A 31 -22.55 10.05 -17.16
CA GLU A 31 -21.91 8.91 -17.78
C GLU A 31 -21.64 7.92 -16.64
N VAL A 32 -22.35 6.82 -16.66
CA VAL A 32 -22.00 5.66 -15.85
C VAL A 32 -20.66 5.21 -16.38
N PRO A 33 -19.57 5.27 -15.60
CA PRO A 33 -18.28 4.79 -16.09
C PRO A 33 -18.45 3.35 -16.57
N PRO A 34 -17.74 2.93 -17.63
CA PRO A 34 -17.82 1.55 -18.10
C PRO A 34 -17.59 0.63 -16.90
N VAL A 35 -18.49 -0.33 -16.73
CA VAL A 35 -18.38 -1.36 -15.68
C VAL A 35 -17.09 -2.13 -15.96
N GLY A 36 -15.98 -1.67 -15.37
CA GLY A 36 -14.70 -2.34 -15.45
C GLY A 36 -14.77 -3.68 -14.72
N ILE A 37 -13.76 -4.52 -14.91
CA ILE A 37 -13.65 -5.77 -14.16
C ILE A 37 -13.77 -5.44 -12.66
N PRO A 38 -14.70 -6.09 -11.91
CA PRO A 38 -14.84 -5.85 -10.48
C PRO A 38 -13.56 -6.24 -9.72
N ALA A 39 -13.33 -5.61 -8.56
CA ALA A 39 -12.25 -6.02 -7.68
C ALA A 39 -12.55 -7.39 -7.06
N THR A 40 -11.54 -8.23 -6.96
CA THR A 40 -11.62 -9.53 -6.27
C THR A 40 -11.44 -9.32 -4.77
N THR A 41 -12.31 -9.91 -3.97
CA THR A 41 -12.20 -9.94 -2.51
C THR A 41 -12.57 -11.32 -1.97
N PRO A 42 -12.14 -11.66 -0.75
CA PRO A 42 -12.61 -12.88 -0.07
C PRO A 42 -14.14 -12.95 0.14
N LEU A 43 -14.82 -11.81 0.08
CA LEU A 43 -16.27 -11.70 0.22
C LEU A 43 -17.03 -11.77 -1.12
N GLY A 44 -16.31 -12.00 -2.22
CA GLY A 44 -16.83 -11.91 -3.57
C GLY A 44 -16.44 -10.60 -4.27
N PRO A 45 -16.84 -10.43 -5.53
CA PRO A 45 -16.47 -9.26 -6.31
C PRO A 45 -17.17 -7.98 -5.77
N ILE A 46 -16.44 -6.88 -5.75
CA ILE A 46 -17.00 -5.55 -5.46
C ILE A 46 -16.58 -4.55 -6.52
N ASP A 47 -17.46 -3.59 -6.80
CA ASP A 47 -17.15 -2.52 -7.75
C ASP A 47 -16.27 -1.44 -7.11
N THR A 48 -15.34 -0.91 -7.89
CA THR A 48 -14.54 0.26 -7.54
C THR A 48 -14.31 1.12 -8.79
N MET A 49 -14.37 2.44 -8.60
CA MET A 49 -14.09 3.42 -9.66
C MET A 49 -12.61 3.45 -10.05
N ALA A 50 -11.71 2.95 -9.20
CA ALA A 50 -10.29 2.89 -9.51
C ALA A 50 -10.03 1.87 -10.63
N LYS A 51 -9.14 2.22 -11.57
CA LYS A 51 -8.67 1.27 -12.57
C LYS A 51 -7.78 0.20 -11.95
N TYR A 52 -6.97 0.60 -10.97
CA TYR A 52 -6.08 -0.25 -10.20
C TYR A 52 -6.34 -0.02 -8.71
N ALA A 53 -6.52 -1.06 -7.93
CA ALA A 53 -6.72 -0.95 -6.48
C ALA A 53 -6.18 -2.17 -5.73
N LEU A 54 -5.64 -1.92 -4.53
CA LEU A 54 -5.25 -2.96 -3.61
C LEU A 54 -5.48 -2.48 -2.17
N VAL A 55 -6.10 -3.32 -1.36
CA VAL A 55 -6.25 -3.09 0.09
C VAL A 55 -5.54 -4.21 0.84
N MET A 56 -4.60 -3.84 1.68
CA MET A 56 -3.76 -4.78 2.42
C MET A 56 -3.84 -4.51 3.93
N ASP A 57 -3.94 -5.56 4.70
CA ASP A 57 -3.68 -5.48 6.14
C ASP A 57 -2.17 -5.37 6.39
N TYR A 58 -1.77 -4.32 7.08
CA TYR A 58 -0.35 -4.06 7.37
C TYR A 58 0.28 -5.14 8.26
N ASN A 59 -0.46 -5.59 9.28
CA ASN A 59 0.07 -6.49 10.30
C ASN A 59 0.33 -7.89 9.71
N THR A 60 -0.64 -8.44 8.99
CA THR A 60 -0.57 -9.80 8.44
C THR A 60 -0.06 -9.86 7.00
N GLY A 61 -0.11 -8.76 6.26
CA GLY A 61 0.17 -8.73 4.82
C GLY A 61 -0.96 -9.29 3.95
N ALA A 62 -2.09 -9.67 4.53
CA ALA A 62 -3.21 -10.22 3.79
C ALA A 62 -3.84 -9.19 2.86
N VAL A 63 -4.10 -9.60 1.61
CA VAL A 63 -4.78 -8.78 0.62
C VAL A 63 -6.29 -8.98 0.77
N MET A 64 -6.99 -7.90 1.11
CA MET A 64 -8.43 -7.88 1.31
C MET A 64 -9.19 -7.52 0.04
N LEU A 65 -8.56 -6.76 -0.86
CA LEU A 65 -9.10 -6.38 -2.16
C LEU A 65 -7.96 -6.30 -3.18
N ASP A 66 -8.20 -6.86 -4.35
CA ASP A 66 -7.30 -6.79 -5.51
C ASP A 66 -8.10 -6.48 -6.78
N LYS A 67 -7.78 -5.37 -7.43
CA LYS A 67 -8.21 -5.03 -8.79
C LYS A 67 -7.01 -4.65 -9.61
N GLU A 68 -6.60 -5.53 -10.53
CA GLU A 68 -5.42 -5.30 -11.36
C GLU A 68 -4.19 -4.91 -10.53
N GLY A 69 -4.10 -5.41 -9.28
CA GLY A 69 -3.11 -5.00 -8.30
C GLY A 69 -1.68 -5.33 -8.68
N SER A 70 -1.47 -6.29 -9.59
CA SER A 70 -0.18 -6.67 -10.15
C SER A 70 0.05 -6.12 -11.57
N THR A 71 -0.90 -5.38 -12.14
CA THR A 71 -0.78 -4.77 -13.46
C THR A 71 0.11 -3.52 -13.39
N SER A 72 1.02 -3.44 -14.34
CA SER A 72 1.98 -2.33 -14.46
C SER A 72 1.26 -1.04 -14.83
N MET A 73 1.56 0.04 -14.09
CA MET A 73 0.92 1.35 -14.28
C MET A 73 1.90 2.49 -14.03
N PRO A 74 1.65 3.71 -14.57
CA PRO A 74 2.39 4.90 -14.21
C PRO A 74 2.13 5.26 -12.73
N PRO A 75 3.17 5.31 -11.87
CA PRO A 75 3.00 5.59 -10.44
C PRO A 75 2.81 7.07 -10.13
N SER A 76 3.15 7.97 -11.06
CA SER A 76 3.20 9.40 -10.79
C SER A 76 4.00 9.70 -9.51
N SER A 77 3.60 10.72 -8.73
CA SER A 77 4.31 11.08 -7.48
C SER A 77 4.23 10.04 -6.35
N MET A 78 3.55 8.90 -6.51
CA MET A 78 3.69 7.79 -5.56
C MET A 78 5.10 7.17 -5.61
N THR A 79 5.86 7.39 -6.69
CA THR A 79 7.30 7.14 -6.81
C THR A 79 8.11 7.69 -5.64
N LYS A 80 7.71 8.85 -5.09
CA LYS A 80 8.41 9.53 -4.01
C LYS A 80 8.47 8.75 -2.69
N LEU A 81 7.67 7.69 -2.56
CA LEU A 81 7.82 6.72 -1.47
C LEU A 81 9.18 6.02 -1.52
N MET A 82 9.68 5.67 -2.72
CA MET A 82 11.02 5.10 -2.86
C MET A 82 12.11 6.15 -2.58
N THR A 83 11.91 7.38 -3.02
CA THR A 83 12.81 8.48 -2.69
C THR A 83 12.91 8.68 -1.17
N ALA A 84 11.76 8.74 -0.48
CA ALA A 84 11.71 8.84 0.98
C ALA A 84 12.36 7.62 1.66
N TYR A 85 12.10 6.41 1.16
CA TYR A 85 12.69 5.19 1.70
C TYR A 85 14.22 5.21 1.69
N ILE A 86 14.83 5.65 0.58
CA ILE A 86 16.30 5.78 0.47
C ILE A 86 16.82 6.85 1.43
N VAL A 87 16.17 8.02 1.48
CA VAL A 87 16.55 9.11 2.40
C VAL A 87 16.49 8.64 3.86
N TYR A 88 15.41 7.99 4.26
CA TYR A 88 15.24 7.44 5.61
C TYR A 88 16.29 6.36 5.92
N SER A 89 16.66 5.54 4.94
CA SER A 89 17.76 4.57 5.09
C SER A 89 19.10 5.24 5.37
N HIS A 90 19.40 6.36 4.70
CA HIS A 90 20.61 7.14 4.95
C HIS A 90 20.60 7.82 6.32
N LEU A 91 19.46 8.33 6.77
CA LEU A 91 19.29 8.87 8.11
C LEU A 91 19.48 7.79 9.18
N LYS A 92 18.83 6.66 9.04
CA LYS A 92 18.91 5.55 10.00
C LYS A 92 20.31 4.97 10.14
N THR A 93 21.09 4.97 9.06
CA THR A 93 22.49 4.50 9.07
C THR A 93 23.51 5.60 9.42
N GLY A 94 23.08 6.82 9.74
CA GLY A 94 23.93 7.94 10.08
C GLY A 94 24.77 8.52 8.93
N ARG A 95 24.47 8.11 7.68
CA ARG A 95 25.14 8.69 6.49
C ARG A 95 24.61 10.08 6.15
N MET A 96 23.48 10.46 6.72
CA MET A 96 22.84 11.77 6.58
C MET A 96 22.25 12.18 7.93
N SER A 97 22.12 13.48 8.18
CA SER A 97 21.51 14.04 9.38
C SER A 97 20.33 14.94 9.01
N LEU A 98 19.28 14.95 9.82
CA LEU A 98 18.12 15.84 9.63
C LEU A 98 18.52 17.32 9.59
N MET A 99 19.55 17.71 10.35
CA MET A 99 20.05 19.09 10.45
C MET A 99 21.07 19.43 9.36
N GLN A 100 21.51 18.46 8.57
CA GLN A 100 22.46 18.70 7.48
C GLN A 100 21.82 19.60 6.42
N GLU A 101 22.54 20.61 5.99
CA GLU A 101 22.16 21.47 4.89
C GLU A 101 22.72 20.94 3.57
N LEU A 102 21.87 20.88 2.55
CA LEU A 102 22.23 20.41 1.21
C LEU A 102 22.16 21.57 0.22
N PRO A 103 23.17 21.73 -0.65
CA PRO A 103 23.20 22.79 -1.64
C PRO A 103 22.10 22.55 -2.71
N VAL A 104 21.52 23.64 -3.20
CA VAL A 104 20.49 23.62 -4.24
C VAL A 104 21.13 23.91 -5.59
N SER A 105 21.11 22.92 -6.48
CA SER A 105 21.57 23.07 -7.86
C SER A 105 20.58 23.88 -8.71
N GLU A 106 21.03 24.41 -9.82
CA GLU A 106 20.16 25.04 -10.81
C GLU A 106 19.14 24.04 -11.39
N ARG A 107 19.52 22.77 -11.57
CA ARG A 107 18.64 21.68 -12.01
C ARG A 107 17.48 21.50 -11.03
N ALA A 108 17.76 21.40 -9.73
CA ALA A 108 16.75 21.27 -8.68
C ALA A 108 15.81 22.49 -8.67
N TRP A 109 16.38 23.69 -8.69
CA TRP A 109 15.60 24.93 -8.68
C TRP A 109 14.68 25.07 -9.92
N ARG A 110 15.15 24.67 -11.11
CA ARG A 110 14.40 24.71 -12.38
C ARG A 110 13.34 23.62 -12.48
N MET A 111 13.37 22.60 -11.60
CA MET A 111 12.43 21.47 -11.67
C MET A 111 11.00 21.97 -11.65
N GLN A 112 10.16 21.39 -12.52
CA GLN A 112 8.79 21.82 -12.73
C GLN A 112 7.78 20.93 -11.95
N GLY A 113 6.50 21.27 -12.06
CA GLY A 113 5.40 20.60 -11.40
C GLY A 113 5.27 21.04 -9.94
N SER A 114 5.08 20.08 -9.04
CA SER A 114 4.95 20.37 -7.60
C SER A 114 6.29 20.77 -7.00
N LYS A 115 6.33 21.87 -6.24
CA LYS A 115 7.56 22.43 -5.68
C LYS A 115 7.38 22.79 -4.20
N MET A 116 8.46 22.68 -3.42
CA MET A 116 8.59 23.35 -2.14
C MET A 116 9.20 24.75 -2.27
N PHE A 117 9.72 25.12 -3.45
CA PHE A 117 10.38 26.37 -3.79
C PHE A 117 11.74 26.53 -3.11
N VAL A 118 12.63 25.53 -3.35
CA VAL A 118 14.04 25.61 -2.89
C VAL A 118 14.75 26.84 -3.48
N PRO A 119 15.61 27.54 -2.69
CA PRO A 119 16.28 28.77 -3.15
C PRO A 119 17.43 28.45 -4.11
N LEU A 120 17.51 29.14 -5.25
CA LEU A 120 18.65 29.02 -6.17
C LEU A 120 19.96 29.45 -5.46
N ASN A 121 21.01 28.64 -5.61
CA ASN A 121 22.33 28.85 -5.00
C ASN A 121 22.31 28.95 -3.46
N GLY A 122 21.21 28.47 -2.82
CA GLY A 122 21.12 28.37 -1.39
C GLY A 122 21.36 26.96 -0.89
N SER A 123 21.04 26.72 0.38
CA SER A 123 21.02 25.40 0.99
C SER A 123 19.69 25.17 1.72
N VAL A 124 19.33 23.91 1.89
CA VAL A 124 18.09 23.48 2.57
C VAL A 124 18.40 22.32 3.49
N ARG A 125 17.86 22.35 4.71
CA ARG A 125 18.02 21.25 5.66
C ARG A 125 17.30 20.01 5.15
N VAL A 126 17.89 18.84 5.42
CA VAL A 126 17.31 17.52 5.06
C VAL A 126 15.91 17.36 5.61
N GLU A 127 15.66 17.78 6.85
CA GLU A 127 14.33 17.70 7.47
C GLU A 127 13.28 18.52 6.69
N ASP A 128 13.66 19.71 6.21
CA ASP A 128 12.77 20.56 5.41
C ASP A 128 12.51 19.93 4.03
N LEU A 129 13.55 19.34 3.42
CA LEU A 129 13.40 18.62 2.14
C LEU A 129 12.47 17.40 2.25
N ILE A 130 12.55 16.65 3.35
CA ILE A 130 11.64 15.52 3.63
C ILE A 130 10.20 16.02 3.66
N ARG A 131 9.91 17.08 4.43
CA ARG A 131 8.56 17.69 4.45
C ARG A 131 8.15 18.19 3.07
N GLY A 132 9.09 18.79 2.34
CA GLY A 132 8.86 19.19 0.95
C GLY A 132 8.44 18.03 0.05
N VAL A 133 9.10 16.86 0.16
CA VAL A 133 8.76 15.65 -0.60
C VAL A 133 7.39 15.09 -0.20
N ILE A 134 7.14 14.98 1.11
CA ILE A 134 5.96 14.30 1.64
C ILE A 134 4.72 15.19 1.55
N VAL A 135 4.75 16.38 2.17
CA VAL A 135 3.58 17.26 2.31
C VAL A 135 3.26 17.96 0.98
N GLN A 136 4.28 18.59 0.39
CA GLN A 136 4.14 19.44 -0.79
C GLN A 136 4.31 18.68 -2.11
N SER A 137 4.80 17.44 -2.04
CA SER A 137 5.16 16.64 -3.21
C SER A 137 6.23 17.30 -4.08
N GLY A 138 7.18 18.04 -3.46
CA GLY A 138 8.20 18.84 -4.14
C GLY A 138 9.11 18.01 -5.03
N ASN A 139 9.07 18.25 -6.33
CA ASN A 139 9.99 17.65 -7.28
C ASN A 139 11.41 18.22 -7.09
N ASP A 140 11.50 19.52 -6.82
CA ASP A 140 12.74 20.24 -6.52
C ASP A 140 13.45 19.62 -5.30
N ALA A 141 12.74 19.34 -4.22
CA ALA A 141 13.27 18.66 -3.05
C ALA A 141 13.82 17.26 -3.36
N CYS A 142 13.13 16.49 -4.23
CA CYS A 142 13.63 15.18 -4.65
C CYS A 142 14.98 15.27 -5.36
N ILE A 143 15.16 16.25 -6.26
CA ILE A 143 16.42 16.43 -6.98
C ILE A 143 17.55 16.80 -6.02
N VAL A 144 17.32 17.75 -5.08
CA VAL A 144 18.33 18.10 -4.06
C VAL A 144 18.78 16.86 -3.28
N LEU A 145 17.84 16.05 -2.81
CA LEU A 145 18.14 14.83 -2.05
C LEU A 145 18.87 13.79 -2.91
N ALA A 146 18.44 13.62 -4.17
CA ALA A 146 19.05 12.67 -5.09
C ALA A 146 20.50 13.03 -5.41
N GLU A 147 20.76 14.30 -5.74
CA GLU A 147 22.10 14.80 -6.02
C GLU A 147 23.03 14.68 -4.79
N ALA A 148 22.53 14.98 -3.60
CA ALA A 148 23.30 14.88 -2.37
C ALA A 148 23.67 13.43 -2.00
N ILE A 149 22.80 12.47 -2.29
CA ILE A 149 23.00 11.06 -1.93
C ILE A 149 23.86 10.33 -2.96
N ALA A 150 23.68 10.61 -4.26
CA ALA A 150 24.26 9.84 -5.35
C ALA A 150 25.07 10.68 -6.35
N GLY A 151 25.26 11.99 -6.10
CA GLY A 151 25.96 12.91 -6.99
C GLY A 151 25.13 13.36 -8.19
N SER A 152 24.09 12.62 -8.57
CA SER A 152 23.17 12.97 -9.65
C SER A 152 21.83 12.23 -9.49
N GLU A 153 20.77 12.68 -10.17
CA GLU A 153 19.50 11.96 -10.19
C GLU A 153 19.64 10.61 -10.87
N GLU A 154 20.47 10.49 -11.90
CA GLU A 154 20.73 9.24 -12.61
C GLU A 154 21.35 8.19 -11.69
N GLY A 155 22.38 8.56 -10.91
CA GLY A 155 22.97 7.68 -9.88
C GLY A 155 21.97 7.31 -8.78
N PHE A 156 21.08 8.24 -8.42
CA PHE A 156 20.02 7.96 -7.45
C PHE A 156 18.98 6.97 -8.00
N VAL A 157 18.64 7.04 -9.28
CA VAL A 157 17.76 6.08 -9.96
C VAL A 157 18.34 4.67 -9.94
N GLU A 158 19.66 4.51 -10.08
CA GLU A 158 20.31 3.21 -9.92
C GLU A 158 20.11 2.65 -8.49
N LEU A 159 20.25 3.51 -7.46
CA LEU A 159 19.95 3.14 -6.08
C LEU A 159 18.48 2.76 -5.90
N MET A 160 17.54 3.51 -6.50
CA MET A 160 16.10 3.18 -6.45
C MET A 160 15.82 1.79 -7.04
N ASN A 161 16.37 1.48 -8.21
CA ASN A 161 16.18 0.19 -8.86
C ASN A 161 16.90 -0.95 -8.10
N GLY A 162 18.08 -0.68 -7.51
CA GLY A 162 18.75 -1.60 -6.60
C GLY A 162 17.90 -1.92 -5.38
N LYS A 163 17.38 -0.89 -4.72
CA LYS A 163 16.51 -1.02 -3.55
C LYS A 163 15.18 -1.71 -3.88
N ALA A 164 14.61 -1.47 -5.06
CA ALA A 164 13.41 -2.18 -5.51
C ALA A 164 13.63 -3.70 -5.54
N ARG A 165 14.76 -4.16 -6.10
CA ARG A 165 15.12 -5.60 -6.09
C ARG A 165 15.30 -6.15 -4.68
N GLU A 166 15.99 -5.43 -3.80
CA GLU A 166 16.19 -5.84 -2.39
C GLU A 166 14.86 -5.98 -1.63
N LEU A 167 13.89 -5.09 -1.91
CA LEU A 167 12.57 -5.11 -1.30
C LEU A 167 11.58 -6.08 -1.95
N GLY A 168 11.98 -6.76 -3.03
CA GLY A 168 11.12 -7.66 -3.77
C GLY A 168 10.04 -6.96 -4.61
N LEU A 169 10.26 -5.70 -5.00
CA LEU A 169 9.34 -4.95 -5.89
C LEU A 169 9.61 -5.33 -7.35
N THR A 170 9.25 -6.57 -7.70
CA THR A 170 9.66 -7.21 -8.96
C THR A 170 9.05 -6.61 -10.21
N ASN A 171 7.96 -5.84 -10.06
CA ASN A 171 7.24 -5.21 -11.16
C ASN A 171 7.36 -3.68 -11.13
N SER A 172 8.39 -3.17 -10.44
CA SER A 172 8.68 -1.73 -10.36
C SER A 172 9.98 -1.40 -11.07
N TYR A 173 9.95 -0.31 -11.84
CA TYR A 173 11.13 0.24 -12.50
C TYR A 173 11.10 1.76 -12.46
N PHE A 174 12.18 2.37 -12.00
CA PHE A 174 12.32 3.81 -11.80
C PHE A 174 13.19 4.43 -12.88
N ARG A 175 12.81 5.62 -13.36
CA ARG A 175 13.52 6.45 -14.33
C ARG A 175 13.91 7.81 -13.78
N ASN A 176 13.21 8.25 -12.73
CA ASN A 176 13.49 9.49 -12.02
C ASN A 176 13.04 9.40 -10.55
N SER A 177 13.49 10.34 -9.73
CA SER A 177 13.21 10.40 -8.29
C SER A 177 11.84 10.97 -7.95
N THR A 178 11.17 11.60 -8.91
CA THR A 178 9.99 12.45 -8.68
C THR A 178 8.66 11.80 -9.05
N GLY A 179 8.67 10.84 -9.97
CA GLY A 179 7.47 10.34 -10.64
C GLY A 179 7.05 11.22 -11.83
N TRP A 180 7.96 12.02 -12.37
CA TRP A 180 7.73 12.74 -13.63
C TRP A 180 7.41 11.73 -14.74
N PRO A 181 6.52 12.07 -15.69
CA PRO A 181 6.15 11.15 -16.74
C PRO A 181 7.35 10.61 -17.53
N ASP A 182 7.47 9.30 -17.58
CA ASP A 182 8.43 8.55 -18.39
C ASP A 182 7.78 7.21 -18.77
N PRO A 183 7.76 6.82 -20.06
CA PRO A 183 7.11 5.59 -20.50
C PRO A 183 7.63 4.32 -19.86
N ALA A 184 8.89 4.30 -19.39
CA ALA A 184 9.50 3.15 -18.74
C ALA A 184 9.36 3.17 -17.21
N GLN A 185 8.90 4.28 -16.61
CA GLN A 185 8.69 4.34 -15.16
C GLN A 185 7.36 3.70 -14.79
N ARG A 186 7.41 2.54 -14.17
CA ARG A 186 6.22 1.72 -13.84
C ARG A 186 6.30 1.16 -12.42
N MET A 187 5.14 1.02 -11.80
CA MET A 187 4.94 0.27 -10.57
C MET A 187 3.61 -0.50 -10.63
N THR A 188 3.37 -1.35 -9.66
CA THR A 188 2.05 -1.98 -9.43
C THR A 188 1.48 -1.54 -8.09
N CYS A 189 0.15 -1.66 -7.89
CA CYS A 189 -0.45 -1.39 -6.58
C CYS A 189 0.13 -2.29 -5.49
N ARG A 190 0.47 -3.53 -5.84
CA ARG A 190 1.09 -4.50 -4.93
C ARG A 190 2.48 -4.05 -4.48
N ASP A 191 3.32 -3.61 -5.41
CA ASP A 191 4.66 -3.12 -5.08
C ASP A 191 4.59 -1.82 -4.27
N ILE A 192 3.65 -0.91 -4.60
CA ILE A 192 3.42 0.32 -3.82
C ILE A 192 2.97 -0.03 -2.38
N ALA A 193 2.05 -0.97 -2.20
CA ALA A 193 1.60 -1.40 -0.87
C ALA A 193 2.74 -2.06 -0.08
N THR A 194 3.58 -2.87 -0.74
CA THR A 194 4.78 -3.47 -0.15
C THR A 194 5.77 -2.40 0.29
N LEU A 195 6.06 -1.42 -0.58
CA LEU A 195 6.96 -0.30 -0.27
C LEU A 195 6.42 0.54 0.89
N ALA A 196 5.11 0.84 0.90
CA ALA A 196 4.46 1.57 1.99
C ALA A 196 4.56 0.80 3.32
N ARG A 197 4.31 -0.51 3.31
CA ARG A 197 4.47 -1.37 4.49
C ARG A 197 5.91 -1.34 5.00
N ARG A 198 6.89 -1.49 4.13
CA ARG A 198 8.32 -1.46 4.49
C ARG A 198 8.73 -0.09 5.02
N LEU A 199 8.25 1.01 4.43
CA LEU A 199 8.55 2.37 4.89
C LEU A 199 8.07 2.56 6.34
N ILE A 200 6.86 2.15 6.66
CA ILE A 200 6.29 2.23 8.02
C ILE A 200 7.04 1.31 9.00
N THR A 201 7.39 0.09 8.56
CA THR A 201 8.06 -0.91 9.41
C THR A 201 9.50 -0.53 9.70
N ASP A 202 10.24 -0.11 8.66
CA ASP A 202 11.68 0.08 8.74
C ASP A 202 12.06 1.45 9.33
N PHE A 203 11.16 2.45 9.22
CA PHE A 203 11.43 3.84 9.60
C PHE A 203 10.29 4.49 10.39
N PRO A 204 9.80 3.87 11.48
CA PRO A 204 8.68 4.41 12.26
C PRO A 204 8.97 5.79 12.83
N GLU A 205 10.24 6.12 13.11
CA GLU A 205 10.69 7.41 13.62
C GLU A 205 10.55 8.56 12.63
N TYR A 206 10.64 8.26 11.31
CA TYR A 206 10.49 9.25 10.23
C TYR A 206 9.08 9.27 9.63
N TYR A 207 8.32 8.20 9.81
CA TYR A 207 6.94 8.09 9.30
C TYR A 207 6.01 9.19 9.84
N LYS A 208 6.35 9.81 10.96
CA LYS A 208 5.60 10.94 11.53
C LYS A 208 5.38 12.12 10.56
N TYR A 209 6.31 12.32 9.62
CA TYR A 209 6.21 13.40 8.61
C TYR A 209 5.04 13.17 7.64
N ASP A 210 4.64 11.92 7.40
CA ASP A 210 3.53 11.58 6.51
C ASP A 210 2.17 12.03 7.06
N ALA A 211 2.05 12.20 8.39
CA ALA A 211 0.85 12.65 9.07
C ALA A 211 0.71 14.18 9.16
N GLU A 212 1.74 14.94 8.78
CA GLU A 212 1.69 16.41 8.82
C GLU A 212 0.68 16.94 7.81
N LYS A 213 -0.30 17.76 8.29
CA LYS A 213 -1.38 18.31 7.47
C LYS A 213 -0.95 19.48 6.61
N THR A 214 -0.04 20.30 7.13
CA THR A 214 0.48 21.49 6.44
C THR A 214 1.96 21.62 6.71
N TYR A 215 2.65 22.26 5.80
CA TYR A 215 4.03 22.63 6.01
C TYR A 215 4.32 23.99 5.37
N LYS A 216 5.02 24.87 6.09
CA LYS A 216 5.41 26.21 5.63
C LYS A 216 6.92 26.26 5.39
N TYR A 217 7.33 26.57 4.17
CA TYR A 217 8.72 26.78 3.80
C TYR A 217 8.88 28.09 3.01
N GLY A 218 9.93 28.87 3.30
CA GLY A 218 10.20 30.13 2.59
C GLY A 218 9.03 31.12 2.61
N GLY A 219 8.21 31.13 3.68
CA GLY A 219 7.02 31.97 3.78
C GLY A 219 5.76 31.37 3.11
N ILE A 220 5.88 30.29 2.32
CA ILE A 220 4.79 29.66 1.57
C ILE A 220 4.29 28.44 2.36
N GLU A 221 3.03 28.50 2.81
CA GLU A 221 2.35 27.38 3.44
C GLU A 221 1.60 26.55 2.40
N GLN A 222 1.78 25.23 2.43
CA GLN A 222 1.10 24.30 1.57
C GLN A 222 0.50 23.15 2.39
N GLN A 223 -0.65 22.67 1.94
CA GLN A 223 -1.36 21.56 2.58
C GLN A 223 -0.83 20.21 2.04
N ASN A 224 -0.85 19.20 2.90
CA ASN A 224 -0.67 17.82 2.48
C ASN A 224 -1.75 17.45 1.45
N ARG A 225 -1.35 16.89 0.34
CA ARG A 225 -2.25 16.57 -0.78
C ARG A 225 -3.11 15.34 -0.54
N ASN A 226 -2.83 14.57 0.52
CA ASN A 226 -3.62 13.42 0.90
C ASN A 226 -4.90 13.87 1.61
N PRO A 227 -6.11 13.70 0.99
CA PRO A 227 -7.36 14.16 1.58
C PRO A 227 -7.72 13.40 2.86
N LEU A 228 -7.24 12.16 3.03
CA LEU A 228 -7.52 11.36 4.22
C LEU A 228 -6.70 11.84 5.42
N VAL A 229 -5.46 12.31 5.18
CA VAL A 229 -4.63 12.97 6.20
C VAL A 229 -5.27 14.30 6.60
N GLN A 230 -5.76 15.10 5.65
CA GLN A 230 -6.47 16.35 5.94
C GLN A 230 -7.69 16.12 6.83
N LYS A 231 -8.47 15.08 6.56
CA LYS A 231 -9.62 14.67 7.39
C LYS A 231 -9.22 14.06 8.74
N GLY A 232 -7.96 13.69 8.94
CA GLY A 232 -7.48 13.03 10.16
C GLY A 232 -7.92 11.57 10.30
N ILE A 233 -8.28 10.91 9.20
CA ILE A 233 -8.70 9.50 9.17
C ILE A 233 -7.58 8.56 8.70
N ALA A 234 -6.48 9.11 8.18
CA ALA A 234 -5.25 8.42 7.83
C ALA A 234 -4.03 9.19 8.35
N ASP A 235 -2.90 8.51 8.53
CA ASP A 235 -1.63 9.07 8.99
C ASP A 235 -0.52 9.02 7.92
N GLY A 236 -0.88 8.81 6.68
CA GLY A 236 -0.01 8.79 5.50
C GLY A 236 -0.79 8.35 4.26
N LEU A 237 -0.17 8.19 3.12
CA LEU A 237 1.21 8.46 2.74
C LEU A 237 1.25 9.46 1.57
N LYS A 238 0.98 9.01 0.34
CA LYS A 238 1.30 9.80 -0.86
C LYS A 238 0.20 9.79 -1.91
N THR A 239 0.04 10.91 -2.60
CA THR A 239 -0.80 11.03 -3.79
C THR A 239 0.02 11.12 -5.05
N GLY A 240 -0.56 10.72 -6.18
CA GLY A 240 -0.02 10.88 -7.51
C GLY A 240 -1.06 11.41 -8.50
N HIS A 241 -0.60 12.09 -9.53
CA HIS A 241 -1.39 12.46 -10.68
C HIS A 241 -0.49 12.73 -11.89
N THR A 242 -0.85 12.16 -13.01
CA THR A 242 -0.40 12.51 -14.37
C THR A 242 -1.56 12.23 -15.32
N ASP A 243 -1.54 12.84 -16.50
CA ASP A 243 -2.60 12.63 -17.49
C ASP A 243 -2.71 11.16 -17.90
N GLU A 244 -1.59 10.45 -18.06
CA GLU A 244 -1.54 9.01 -18.37
C GLU A 244 -1.99 8.15 -17.17
N GLY A 245 -1.51 8.46 -15.96
CA GLY A 245 -1.74 7.65 -14.77
C GLY A 245 -3.08 7.89 -14.09
N GLY A 246 -3.76 9.01 -14.40
CA GLY A 246 -4.93 9.45 -13.64
C GLY A 246 -4.58 9.86 -12.21
N TYR A 247 -5.58 9.96 -11.35
CA TYR A 247 -5.42 10.28 -9.94
C TYR A 247 -5.19 9.03 -9.13
N GLY A 248 -4.09 9.01 -8.36
CA GLY A 248 -3.72 7.92 -7.47
C GLY A 248 -3.51 8.37 -6.03
N LEU A 249 -3.59 7.41 -5.11
CA LEU A 249 -3.35 7.62 -3.69
C LEU A 249 -2.89 6.31 -3.05
N VAL A 250 -1.90 6.40 -2.19
CA VAL A 250 -1.61 5.39 -1.17
C VAL A 250 -1.87 6.00 0.19
N ALA A 251 -2.73 5.35 0.97
CA ALA A 251 -3.06 5.74 2.33
C ALA A 251 -2.75 4.64 3.33
N SER A 252 -2.45 5.05 4.56
CA SER A 252 -2.38 4.15 5.70
C SER A 252 -3.16 4.75 6.86
N ALA A 253 -3.87 3.90 7.58
CA ALA A 253 -4.59 4.28 8.79
C ALA A 253 -4.43 3.21 9.85
N SER A 254 -4.42 3.61 11.12
CA SER A 254 -4.36 2.69 12.26
C SER A 254 -5.54 2.92 13.18
N ARG A 255 -6.29 1.85 13.51
CA ARG A 255 -7.44 1.90 14.43
C ARG A 255 -7.39 0.68 15.34
N ALA A 256 -7.44 0.91 16.65
CA ALA A 256 -7.44 -0.16 17.67
C ALA A 256 -6.34 -1.22 17.44
N GLY A 257 -5.13 -0.78 17.10
CA GLY A 257 -3.96 -1.65 16.91
C GLY A 257 -3.88 -2.35 15.54
N ARG A 258 -4.91 -2.23 14.70
CA ARG A 258 -4.92 -2.73 13.33
C ARG A 258 -4.61 -1.61 12.34
N ARG A 259 -3.65 -1.83 11.46
CA ARG A 259 -3.29 -0.88 10.38
C ARG A 259 -3.65 -1.46 9.02
N VAL A 260 -4.19 -0.61 8.16
CA VAL A 260 -4.56 -0.95 6.79
C VAL A 260 -3.84 -0.02 5.82
N ILE A 261 -3.42 -0.56 4.68
CA ILE A 261 -2.86 0.19 3.55
C ILE A 261 -3.85 0.08 2.38
N VAL A 262 -4.20 1.21 1.80
CA VAL A 262 -5.05 1.32 0.61
C VAL A 262 -4.24 1.96 -0.51
N VAL A 263 -4.20 1.32 -1.67
CA VAL A 263 -3.62 1.86 -2.90
C VAL A 263 -4.70 1.91 -3.96
N VAL A 264 -4.89 3.09 -4.57
CA VAL A 264 -5.78 3.27 -5.72
C VAL A 264 -5.07 4.08 -6.80
N ASN A 265 -5.34 3.79 -8.06
CA ASN A 265 -4.82 4.58 -9.18
C ASN A 265 -5.78 4.54 -10.39
N GLY A 266 -5.59 5.46 -11.35
CA GLY A 266 -6.38 5.52 -12.56
C GLY A 266 -7.78 6.09 -12.35
N LEU A 267 -7.99 6.92 -11.32
CA LEU A 267 -9.23 7.66 -11.10
C LEU A 267 -9.26 8.94 -11.95
N ASN A 268 -10.45 9.39 -12.34
CA ASN A 268 -10.60 10.50 -13.28
C ASN A 268 -10.51 11.89 -12.61
N THR A 269 -10.78 11.98 -11.30
CA THR A 269 -10.80 13.27 -10.58
C THR A 269 -10.22 13.16 -9.17
N MET A 270 -9.77 14.30 -8.63
CA MET A 270 -9.36 14.40 -7.21
C MET A 270 -10.49 14.00 -6.25
N HIS A 271 -11.73 14.32 -6.60
CA HIS A 271 -12.90 14.00 -5.79
C HIS A 271 -13.12 12.48 -5.73
N GLN A 272 -13.15 11.82 -6.89
CA GLN A 272 -13.24 10.36 -6.95
C GLN A 272 -12.11 9.68 -6.18
N ARG A 273 -10.87 10.20 -6.27
CA ARG A 273 -9.72 9.67 -5.51
C ARG A 273 -9.98 9.76 -4.00
N ALA A 274 -10.48 10.88 -3.51
CA ALA A 274 -10.77 11.08 -2.10
C ALA A 274 -11.87 10.14 -1.61
N GLU A 275 -13.01 10.13 -2.31
CA GLU A 275 -14.17 9.32 -1.95
C GLU A 275 -13.89 7.83 -2.00
N GLU A 276 -13.24 7.37 -3.07
CA GLU A 276 -12.98 5.96 -3.26
C GLU A 276 -11.95 5.42 -2.26
N SER A 277 -10.90 6.19 -1.99
CA SER A 277 -9.91 5.80 -0.98
C SER A 277 -10.53 5.69 0.42
N GLU A 278 -11.37 6.65 0.80
CA GLU A 278 -12.09 6.63 2.07
C GLU A 278 -13.06 5.44 2.14
N ARG A 279 -13.85 5.23 1.10
CA ARG A 279 -14.80 4.12 1.01
C ARG A 279 -14.13 2.75 1.18
N LEU A 280 -13.01 2.53 0.49
CA LEU A 280 -12.27 1.26 0.58
C LEU A 280 -11.60 1.09 1.95
N LEU A 281 -11.10 2.17 2.55
CA LEU A 281 -10.56 2.16 3.90
C LEU A 281 -11.63 1.78 4.92
N GLU A 282 -12.78 2.47 4.91
CA GLU A 282 -13.91 2.19 5.81
C GLU A 282 -14.45 0.76 5.61
N TRP A 283 -14.58 0.32 4.35
CA TRP A 283 -14.99 -1.04 4.03
C TRP A 283 -14.06 -2.07 4.66
N SER A 284 -12.75 -1.87 4.59
CA SER A 284 -11.77 -2.81 5.14
C SER A 284 -11.86 -2.96 6.67
N TYR A 285 -12.16 -1.88 7.38
CA TYR A 285 -12.36 -1.92 8.83
C TYR A 285 -13.71 -2.52 9.23
N ARG A 286 -14.75 -2.28 8.43
CA ARG A 286 -16.08 -2.82 8.68
C ARG A 286 -16.17 -4.31 8.42
N GLU A 287 -15.59 -4.77 7.31
CA GLU A 287 -15.78 -6.15 6.85
C GLU A 287 -14.74 -7.14 7.42
N PHE A 288 -13.55 -6.68 7.78
CA PHE A 288 -12.44 -7.55 8.20
C PHE A 288 -11.99 -7.27 9.63
N GLU A 289 -11.40 -8.31 10.21
CA GLU A 289 -10.73 -8.25 11.51
C GLU A 289 -9.45 -9.08 11.52
N ASN A 290 -8.54 -8.76 12.45
CA ASN A 290 -7.38 -9.58 12.74
C ASN A 290 -7.67 -10.45 13.95
N VAL A 291 -7.38 -11.74 13.83
CA VAL A 291 -7.58 -12.73 14.90
C VAL A 291 -6.23 -13.36 15.20
N ASN A 292 -5.83 -13.34 16.48
CA ASN A 292 -4.73 -14.16 16.95
C ASN A 292 -5.25 -15.58 17.15
N LEU A 293 -4.70 -16.53 16.42
CA LEU A 293 -5.03 -17.95 16.58
C LEU A 293 -4.19 -18.60 17.71
N PHE A 294 -2.88 -18.31 17.74
CA PHE A 294 -1.92 -18.86 18.69
C PHE A 294 -0.76 -17.89 18.88
N ASN A 295 -0.18 -17.90 20.08
CA ASN A 295 1.07 -17.18 20.33
C ASN A 295 2.27 -18.10 20.07
N ALA A 296 3.44 -17.50 19.88
CA ALA A 296 4.68 -18.22 19.72
C ALA A 296 4.92 -19.18 20.89
N GLY A 297 5.16 -20.44 20.58
CA GLY A 297 5.40 -21.49 21.58
C GLY A 297 4.15 -22.12 22.22
N ASP A 298 2.94 -21.62 21.93
CA ASP A 298 1.72 -22.30 22.37
C ASP A 298 1.66 -23.72 21.82
N THR A 299 1.32 -24.68 22.67
CA THR A 299 1.09 -26.07 22.22
C THR A 299 -0.25 -26.15 21.52
N ILE A 300 -0.21 -26.46 20.22
CA ILE A 300 -1.38 -26.55 19.36
C ILE A 300 -1.93 -27.96 19.36
N GLU A 301 -1.05 -28.98 19.34
CA GLU A 301 -1.39 -30.40 19.32
C GLU A 301 -0.22 -31.24 19.90
N GLN A 302 -0.48 -32.51 20.19
CA GLN A 302 0.52 -33.47 20.67
C GLN A 302 0.66 -34.64 19.68
N ALA A 303 1.75 -34.69 18.94
CA ALA A 303 2.03 -35.78 18.00
C ALA A 303 2.65 -36.98 18.73
N ARG A 304 2.19 -38.22 18.45
CA ARG A 304 2.83 -39.43 18.91
C ARG A 304 4.18 -39.62 18.22
N VAL A 305 5.20 -40.04 18.97
CA VAL A 305 6.54 -40.26 18.44
C VAL A 305 6.84 -41.76 18.40
N TRP A 306 7.20 -42.26 17.23
CA TRP A 306 7.64 -43.63 17.03
C TRP A 306 9.17 -43.76 17.23
N LEU A 307 9.58 -44.75 18.01
CA LEU A 307 10.99 -45.04 18.36
C LEU A 307 11.70 -43.86 19.09
N GLY A 308 11.00 -42.97 19.73
CA GLY A 308 11.53 -41.85 20.49
C GLY A 308 11.65 -42.14 21.98
N THR A 309 12.57 -41.42 22.66
CA THR A 309 12.73 -41.47 24.13
C THR A 309 11.54 -40.87 24.85
N ALA A 310 10.76 -40.01 24.20
CA ALA A 310 9.47 -39.53 24.68
C ALA A 310 8.35 -40.06 23.75
N PRO A 311 7.16 -40.43 24.30
CA PRO A 311 6.06 -40.98 23.55
C PRO A 311 5.33 -39.94 22.72
N ARG A 312 5.47 -38.67 23.06
CA ARG A 312 4.83 -37.52 22.35
C ARG A 312 5.76 -36.34 22.24
N VAL A 313 5.52 -35.46 21.26
CA VAL A 313 6.13 -34.17 21.07
C VAL A 313 5.06 -33.13 20.84
N ALA A 314 5.19 -31.95 21.47
CA ALA A 314 4.30 -30.82 21.22
C ALA A 314 4.53 -30.25 19.82
N LEU A 315 3.46 -29.99 19.09
CA LEU A 315 3.45 -29.18 17.89
C LEU A 315 3.16 -27.73 18.28
N VAL A 316 4.07 -26.82 17.99
CA VAL A 316 4.00 -25.42 18.39
C VAL A 316 4.06 -24.48 17.18
N GLY A 317 3.52 -23.27 17.34
CA GLY A 317 3.74 -22.16 16.39
C GLY A 317 5.14 -21.57 16.58
N GLY A 318 5.89 -21.38 15.49
CA GLY A 318 7.21 -20.74 15.52
C GLY A 318 7.16 -19.23 15.82
N GLN A 319 6.01 -18.62 15.63
CA GLN A 319 5.71 -17.20 15.89
C GLN A 319 4.23 -17.05 16.20
N ASP A 320 3.82 -15.83 16.62
CA ASP A 320 2.40 -15.51 16.77
C ASP A 320 1.70 -15.70 15.44
N VAL A 321 0.59 -16.43 15.43
CA VAL A 321 -0.20 -16.71 14.24
C VAL A 321 -1.40 -15.79 14.20
N TRP A 322 -1.24 -14.69 13.50
CA TRP A 322 -2.31 -13.74 13.21
C TRP A 322 -2.85 -13.93 11.81
N ILE A 323 -4.17 -13.89 11.67
CA ILE A 323 -4.83 -13.92 10.36
C ILE A 323 -5.78 -12.73 10.23
N THR A 324 -5.87 -12.21 9.00
CA THR A 324 -6.93 -11.27 8.61
C THR A 324 -8.02 -12.04 7.91
N MET A 325 -9.24 -11.93 8.41
CA MET A 325 -10.38 -12.62 7.81
C MET A 325 -11.64 -11.75 7.80
N PRO A 326 -12.59 -12.01 6.90
CA PRO A 326 -13.91 -11.42 6.98
C PRO A 326 -14.61 -11.75 8.31
N ARG A 327 -15.25 -10.76 8.92
CA ARG A 327 -16.01 -10.95 10.16
C ARG A 327 -17.11 -12.00 10.02
N SER A 328 -17.71 -12.11 8.82
CA SER A 328 -18.73 -13.11 8.51
C SER A 328 -18.19 -14.55 8.61
N TRP A 329 -16.89 -14.77 8.46
CA TRP A 329 -16.29 -16.12 8.52
C TRP A 329 -16.06 -16.65 9.92
N ARG A 330 -16.18 -15.82 10.95
CA ARG A 330 -15.90 -16.20 12.36
C ARG A 330 -16.65 -17.47 12.81
N ARG A 331 -17.82 -17.74 12.21
CA ARG A 331 -18.66 -18.91 12.53
C ARG A 331 -18.46 -20.09 11.56
N THR A 332 -17.86 -19.88 10.42
CA THR A 332 -17.73 -20.87 9.34
C THR A 332 -16.29 -21.31 9.08
N ALA A 333 -15.31 -20.54 9.52
CA ALA A 333 -13.91 -20.91 9.42
C ALA A 333 -13.60 -22.14 10.27
N LYS A 334 -12.90 -23.11 9.67
CA LYS A 334 -12.45 -24.34 10.33
C LYS A 334 -10.93 -24.31 10.40
N ILE A 335 -10.40 -24.63 11.58
CA ILE A 335 -8.98 -24.83 11.81
C ILE A 335 -8.74 -26.33 11.92
N THR A 336 -7.85 -26.85 11.08
CA THR A 336 -7.47 -28.26 11.06
C THR A 336 -5.98 -28.38 11.22
N VAL A 337 -5.53 -29.24 12.15
CA VAL A 337 -4.10 -29.59 12.31
C VAL A 337 -3.83 -30.82 11.47
N MET A 338 -2.80 -30.77 10.62
CA MET A 338 -2.41 -31.87 9.74
C MET A 338 -0.93 -32.19 9.98
N PHE A 339 -0.65 -33.43 10.39
CA PHE A 339 0.71 -33.94 10.60
C PHE A 339 0.72 -35.46 10.40
N PRO A 340 1.89 -36.06 10.05
CA PRO A 340 2.04 -37.50 10.01
C PRO A 340 1.96 -38.08 11.44
N GLU A 341 1.19 -39.13 11.62
CA GLU A 341 1.08 -39.80 12.92
C GLU A 341 1.25 -41.32 12.77
N PRO A 342 2.26 -41.90 13.43
CA PRO A 342 3.22 -41.28 14.33
C PRO A 342 4.37 -40.56 13.61
N VAL A 343 4.95 -39.53 14.26
CA VAL A 343 6.21 -38.91 13.84
C VAL A 343 7.37 -39.86 14.20
N THR A 344 8.36 -40.02 13.35
CA THR A 344 9.49 -40.93 13.60
C THR A 344 10.66 -40.19 14.24
N ALA A 345 11.19 -40.71 15.37
CA ALA A 345 12.40 -40.18 15.99
C ALA A 345 13.68 -40.47 15.16
N PRO A 346 14.75 -39.65 15.22
CA PRO A 346 14.88 -38.49 16.13
C PRO A 346 14.07 -37.31 15.63
N VAL A 347 13.62 -36.43 16.56
CA VAL A 347 12.98 -35.15 16.29
C VAL A 347 13.83 -34.08 16.95
N THR A 348 14.14 -33.02 16.21
CA THR A 348 14.87 -31.87 16.74
C THR A 348 13.89 -30.70 16.95
N ARG A 349 14.05 -29.98 18.04
CA ARG A 349 13.26 -28.77 18.30
C ARG A 349 13.37 -27.81 17.12
N GLY A 350 12.23 -27.36 16.60
CA GLY A 350 12.16 -26.50 15.42
C GLY A 350 11.96 -27.22 14.08
N ASP A 351 12.05 -28.58 14.07
CA ASP A 351 11.70 -29.35 12.86
C ASP A 351 10.25 -29.10 12.49
N VAL A 352 9.95 -28.90 11.18
CA VAL A 352 8.59 -28.82 10.68
C VAL A 352 7.95 -30.19 10.68
N LEU A 353 7.03 -30.44 11.59
CA LEU A 353 6.35 -31.73 11.75
C LEU A 353 4.95 -31.78 11.14
N GLY A 354 4.35 -30.64 10.88
CA GLY A 354 3.01 -30.56 10.35
C GLY A 354 2.63 -29.15 9.95
N LYS A 355 1.35 -28.95 9.73
CA LYS A 355 0.77 -27.66 9.39
C LYS A 355 -0.61 -27.48 10.01
N LEU A 356 -0.92 -26.25 10.33
CA LEU A 356 -2.26 -25.78 10.61
C LEU A 356 -2.89 -25.30 9.31
N VAL A 357 -4.09 -25.74 9.01
CA VAL A 357 -4.85 -25.37 7.81
C VAL A 357 -6.10 -24.64 8.24
N LEU A 358 -6.20 -23.36 7.86
CA LEU A 358 -7.43 -22.60 7.94
C LEU A 358 -8.21 -22.80 6.65
N SER A 359 -9.44 -23.22 6.74
CA SER A 359 -10.32 -23.46 5.58
C SER A 359 -11.77 -23.12 5.91
N GLY A 360 -12.62 -23.03 4.90
CA GLY A 360 -14.05 -22.80 5.04
C GLY A 360 -14.71 -22.50 3.71
N GLN A 361 -16.01 -22.46 3.67
CA GLN A 361 -16.73 -22.11 2.45
C GLN A 361 -16.44 -20.65 2.07
N GLY A 362 -15.85 -20.43 0.90
CA GLY A 362 -15.42 -19.10 0.43
C GLY A 362 -14.13 -18.58 1.10
N VAL A 363 -13.49 -19.37 1.97
CA VAL A 363 -12.25 -19.02 2.67
C VAL A 363 -11.06 -19.53 1.86
N PRO A 364 -10.12 -18.68 1.41
CA PRO A 364 -8.86 -19.16 0.85
C PRO A 364 -8.13 -20.00 1.89
N THR A 365 -7.67 -21.19 1.48
CA THR A 365 -6.90 -22.06 2.36
C THR A 365 -5.58 -21.37 2.74
N THR A 366 -5.36 -21.18 4.04
CA THR A 366 -4.10 -20.65 4.59
C THR A 366 -3.43 -21.75 5.38
N GLU A 367 -2.15 -21.99 5.13
CA GLU A 367 -1.35 -22.99 5.81
C GLU A 367 -0.26 -22.31 6.67
N VAL A 368 -0.11 -22.79 7.91
CA VAL A 368 0.92 -22.32 8.83
C VAL A 368 1.72 -23.53 9.31
N PRO A 369 3.07 -23.53 9.18
CA PRO A 369 3.90 -24.65 9.64
C PRO A 369 3.84 -24.80 11.15
N LEU A 370 3.78 -26.05 11.60
CA LEU A 370 3.86 -26.43 13.00
C LEU A 370 5.21 -27.09 13.27
N LEU A 371 5.88 -26.61 14.31
CA LEU A 371 7.24 -26.99 14.66
C LEU A 371 7.24 -27.93 15.86
N ALA A 372 8.30 -28.76 15.95
CA ALA A 372 8.61 -29.53 17.16
C ALA A 372 8.93 -28.59 18.32
N GLY A 373 8.21 -28.71 19.44
CA GLY A 373 8.41 -27.92 20.65
C GLY A 373 9.61 -28.38 21.49
N ALA A 374 10.11 -29.60 21.27
CA ALA A 374 11.22 -30.20 22.03
C ALA A 374 12.00 -31.22 21.18
N ASP A 375 13.22 -31.50 21.62
CA ASP A 375 14.02 -32.63 21.10
C ASP A 375 13.46 -33.96 21.61
N VAL A 376 13.36 -34.94 20.71
CA VAL A 376 13.06 -36.33 21.07
C VAL A 376 14.10 -37.25 20.43
N PRO A 377 15.15 -37.60 21.18
CA PRO A 377 16.17 -38.53 20.71
C PRO A 377 15.57 -39.89 20.39
N ARG A 378 16.24 -40.61 19.51
CA ARG A 378 15.86 -41.99 19.15
C ARG A 378 16.22 -42.97 20.27
N LEU A 379 15.35 -43.91 20.57
CA LEU A 379 15.62 -45.00 21.51
C LEU A 379 16.90 -45.81 21.07
N GLY A 380 17.67 -46.27 22.07
CA GLY A 380 18.76 -47.22 21.85
C GLY A 380 18.26 -48.55 21.31
N LEU A 381 19.17 -49.41 20.88
CA LEU A 381 18.84 -50.70 20.26
C LEU A 381 17.85 -51.55 21.08
N PRO A 382 18.04 -51.74 22.43
CA PRO A 382 17.11 -52.53 23.23
C PRO A 382 15.69 -51.91 23.26
N GLY A 383 15.61 -50.57 23.40
CA GLY A 383 14.34 -49.87 23.46
C GLY A 383 13.56 -49.93 22.13
N ARG A 384 14.28 -49.87 21.01
CA ARG A 384 13.68 -50.04 19.68
C ARG A 384 13.11 -51.44 19.49
N ALA A 385 13.86 -52.48 19.87
CA ALA A 385 13.37 -53.86 19.81
C ALA A 385 12.11 -54.06 20.64
N ALA A 386 12.10 -53.54 21.86
CA ALA A 386 10.93 -53.59 22.76
C ALA A 386 9.72 -52.84 22.13
N ALA A 387 9.92 -51.66 21.58
CA ALA A 387 8.85 -50.86 20.94
C ALA A 387 8.25 -51.62 19.71
N VAL A 388 9.08 -52.26 18.88
CA VAL A 388 8.60 -53.02 17.75
C VAL A 388 7.79 -54.24 18.22
N VAL A 389 8.27 -55.00 19.23
CA VAL A 389 7.51 -56.13 19.80
C VAL A 389 6.19 -55.68 20.40
N SER A 390 6.19 -54.60 21.19
CA SER A 390 4.97 -54.04 21.75
C SER A 390 3.93 -53.73 20.65
N ARG A 391 4.34 -53.13 19.52
CA ARG A 391 3.45 -52.80 18.41
C ARG A 391 2.82 -54.05 17.79
N PHE A 392 3.58 -55.14 17.68
CA PHE A 392 3.06 -56.40 17.15
C PHE A 392 2.04 -57.08 18.11
N VAL A 393 2.21 -56.88 19.42
CA VAL A 393 1.35 -57.50 20.43
C VAL A 393 0.09 -56.65 20.72
N THR A 394 0.21 -55.33 20.75
CA THR A 394 -0.89 -54.41 21.14
C THR A 394 -1.60 -53.73 19.96
N GLY A 395 -1.05 -53.84 18.76
CA GLY A 395 -1.65 -53.23 17.56
C GLY A 395 -1.62 -51.68 17.55
N SER A 396 -0.92 -51.06 18.49
CA SER A 396 -0.90 -49.60 18.71
C SER A 396 0.49 -48.99 18.55
#